data_fda62f2873e54fc7d29e2ea281e3fd1c
#
_entry.id   fda62f2873e54fc7d29e2ea281e3fd1c
#
_cell.length_a   1.000
_cell.length_b   1.000
_cell.length_c   1.000
_cell.angle_alpha   90.00
_cell.angle_beta   90.00
_cell.angle_gamma   90.00
#
_symmetry.space_group_name_H-M   'P 1'
#
loop_
_entity.id
_entity.type
_entity.pdbx_description
1 polymer ?
#
loop_
_entity_poly.entity_id
_entity_poly.type
_entity_poly.pdbx_seq_one_letter_code
_entity_poly.pdbx_strand_id
1 'polypeptide(L)'
;RCPWRERLLQGEVHDDNAWLIGGVCGHAGLFGTARAVGLEAASWLRCFHGESTSSLISTDVAQWMMSLARRAPMKGSFVLGWDTPSPGYSSAGQYFTRHTVGHLGFTGTSLWMDLEQRILMVILTNRVYPDRNRSQSIQGIRWLRPQIHNEIWRLIQ
;
A
#
# COMPACT_ATOMS: atom_id res chain seq x y z
N ARG A 1 3.37 -17.41 14.48
CA ARG A 1 3.00 -18.76 14.04
C ARG A 1 1.69 -18.70 13.26
N CYS A 2 1.59 -19.38 12.13
CA CYS A 2 0.34 -19.50 11.39
C CYS A 2 -0.56 -20.50 12.12
N PRO A 3 -1.81 -20.16 12.45
CA PRO A 3 -2.67 -21.03 13.27
C PRO A 3 -3.01 -22.37 12.62
N TRP A 4 -3.18 -22.40 11.29
CA TRP A 4 -3.59 -23.61 10.58
C TRP A 4 -2.44 -24.33 9.84
N ARG A 5 -1.34 -23.59 9.48
CA ARG A 5 -0.09 -24.20 9.00
C ARG A 5 0.83 -24.63 10.15
N GLU A 6 0.49 -24.28 11.39
CA GLU A 6 1.12 -24.65 12.66
C GLU A 6 2.63 -24.42 12.76
N ARG A 7 3.18 -23.56 11.91
CA ARG A 7 4.60 -23.20 11.84
C ARG A 7 4.83 -21.72 11.64
N LEU A 8 6.06 -21.28 11.86
CA LEU A 8 6.50 -19.95 11.43
C LEU A 8 6.63 -19.96 9.91
N LEU A 9 6.07 -18.92 9.26
CA LEU A 9 6.16 -18.74 7.82
C LEU A 9 7.41 -17.94 7.50
N GLN A 10 8.20 -18.44 6.55
CA GLN A 10 9.40 -17.78 6.04
C GLN A 10 9.54 -18.07 4.56
N GLY A 11 9.69 -17.02 3.74
CA GLY A 11 9.82 -17.14 2.29
C GLY A 11 8.57 -17.63 1.56
N GLU A 12 7.43 -17.63 2.23
CA GLU A 12 6.13 -18.01 1.68
C GLU A 12 5.07 -16.95 2.00
N VAL A 13 4.07 -16.84 1.14
CA VAL A 13 2.99 -15.86 1.32
C VAL A 13 2.21 -16.10 2.62
N HIS A 14 1.97 -15.02 3.36
CA HIS A 14 1.21 -15.10 4.62
C HIS A 14 -0.29 -15.32 4.36
N ASP A 15 -0.83 -14.74 3.28
CA ASP A 15 -2.25 -14.87 2.92
C ASP A 15 -2.61 -16.33 2.64
N ASP A 16 -3.67 -16.80 3.27
CA ASP A 16 -4.05 -18.20 3.23
C ASP A 16 -4.66 -18.60 1.88
N ASN A 17 -5.43 -17.70 1.25
CA ASN A 17 -6.02 -17.97 -0.06
C ASN A 17 -4.94 -17.96 -1.15
N ALA A 18 -4.04 -16.99 -1.12
CA ALA A 18 -2.92 -16.96 -2.06
C ALA A 18 -2.05 -18.22 -1.92
N TRP A 19 -1.80 -18.68 -0.69
CA TRP A 19 -1.03 -19.89 -0.46
C TRP A 19 -1.73 -21.16 -1.02
N LEU A 20 -3.05 -21.28 -0.85
CA LEU A 20 -3.82 -22.42 -1.37
C LEU A 20 -3.77 -22.55 -2.89
N ILE A 21 -3.64 -21.46 -3.62
CA ILE A 21 -3.56 -21.45 -5.09
C ILE A 21 -2.12 -21.40 -5.61
N GLY A 22 -1.13 -21.76 -4.78
CA GLY A 22 0.27 -21.89 -5.18
C GLY A 22 1.16 -20.69 -4.84
N GLY A 23 0.68 -19.72 -4.07
CA GLY A 23 1.49 -18.60 -3.53
C GLY A 23 1.62 -17.39 -4.43
N VAL A 24 1.15 -17.43 -5.67
CA VAL A 24 1.15 -16.31 -6.64
C VAL A 24 -0.28 -15.91 -6.94
N CYS A 25 -0.65 -14.69 -6.55
CA CYS A 25 -2.01 -14.20 -6.69
C CYS A 25 -2.04 -12.67 -6.84
N GLY A 26 -3.07 -12.14 -7.52
CA GLY A 26 -3.20 -10.70 -7.76
C GLY A 26 -3.41 -9.84 -6.49
N HIS A 27 -3.83 -10.43 -5.36
CA HIS A 27 -4.09 -9.70 -4.12
C HIS A 27 -3.00 -9.87 -3.03
N ALA A 28 -2.13 -10.89 -3.16
CA ALA A 28 -1.06 -11.16 -2.20
C ALA A 28 0.00 -12.09 -2.81
N GLY A 29 1.19 -12.15 -2.19
CA GLY A 29 2.26 -13.05 -2.61
C GLY A 29 3.50 -12.34 -3.16
N LEU A 30 3.47 -11.01 -3.24
CA LEU A 30 4.65 -10.25 -3.65
C LEU A 30 5.63 -10.09 -2.48
N PHE A 31 6.91 -10.35 -2.76
CA PHE A 31 8.04 -10.10 -1.87
C PHE A 31 8.97 -9.07 -2.48
N GLY A 32 9.51 -8.18 -1.66
CA GLY A 32 10.42 -7.16 -2.16
C GLY A 32 11.02 -6.32 -1.03
N THR A 33 12.00 -5.50 -1.40
CA THR A 33 12.51 -4.44 -0.52
C THR A 33 11.66 -3.18 -0.65
N ALA A 34 11.71 -2.29 0.33
CA ALA A 34 11.02 -0.99 0.26
C ALA A 34 11.48 -0.19 -0.98
N ARG A 35 12.77 -0.30 -1.34
CA ARG A 35 13.32 0.33 -2.55
C ARG A 35 12.69 -0.23 -3.82
N ALA A 36 12.54 -1.55 -3.94
CA ALA A 36 11.96 -2.18 -5.12
C ALA A 36 10.49 -1.78 -5.29
N VAL A 37 9.70 -1.83 -4.19
CA VAL A 37 8.29 -1.37 -4.19
C VAL A 37 8.20 0.11 -4.53
N GLY A 38 9.12 0.93 -3.99
CA GLY A 38 9.18 2.37 -4.28
C GLY A 38 9.50 2.67 -5.74
N LEU A 39 10.40 1.92 -6.38
CA LEU A 39 10.72 2.08 -7.80
C LEU A 39 9.52 1.73 -8.69
N GLU A 40 8.79 0.65 -8.38
CA GLU A 40 7.58 0.30 -9.10
C GLU A 40 6.49 1.37 -8.93
N ALA A 41 6.28 1.84 -7.70
CA ALA A 41 5.34 2.93 -7.42
C ALA A 41 5.73 4.25 -8.13
N ALA A 42 7.02 4.56 -8.19
CA ALA A 42 7.53 5.72 -8.95
C ALA A 42 7.27 5.58 -10.45
N SER A 43 7.36 4.37 -11.00
CA SER A 43 7.00 4.11 -12.39
C SER A 43 5.52 4.44 -12.67
N TRP A 44 4.59 4.01 -11.81
CA TRP A 44 3.18 4.37 -11.88
C TRP A 44 2.98 5.89 -11.82
N LEU A 45 3.63 6.55 -10.85
CA LEU A 45 3.51 8.00 -10.66
C LEU A 45 4.03 8.78 -11.88
N ARG A 46 5.16 8.36 -12.45
CA ARG A 46 5.73 8.95 -13.67
C ARG A 46 4.84 8.71 -14.89
N CYS A 47 4.29 7.49 -15.06
CA CYS A 47 3.32 7.21 -16.11
C CYS A 47 2.07 8.08 -15.97
N PHE A 48 1.55 8.26 -14.77
CA PHE A 48 0.41 9.14 -14.52
C PHE A 48 0.68 10.58 -14.98
N HIS A 49 1.91 11.08 -14.80
CA HIS A 49 2.31 12.43 -15.24
C HIS A 49 2.79 12.50 -16.71
N GLY A 50 2.76 11.40 -17.45
CA GLY A 50 3.22 11.38 -18.84
C GLY A 50 4.74 11.46 -19.02
N GLU A 51 5.51 11.20 -17.96
CA GLU A 51 6.98 11.33 -17.96
C GLU A 51 7.71 10.04 -18.34
N SER A 52 7.03 8.93 -18.36
CA SER A 52 7.61 7.62 -18.69
C SER A 52 6.56 6.70 -19.28
N THR A 53 6.96 5.92 -20.25
CA THR A 53 6.20 4.76 -20.73
C THR A 53 6.85 3.51 -20.14
N SER A 54 6.18 2.90 -19.15
CA SER A 54 6.54 1.55 -18.71
C SER A 54 6.13 0.56 -19.80
N SER A 55 6.87 -0.52 -19.98
CA SER A 55 6.44 -1.63 -20.83
C SER A 55 5.18 -2.35 -20.31
N LEU A 56 4.85 -2.16 -19.04
CA LEU A 56 3.73 -2.81 -18.35
C LEU A 56 2.49 -1.91 -18.29
N ILE A 57 2.66 -0.58 -18.27
CA ILE A 57 1.57 0.37 -18.01
C ILE A 57 1.71 1.56 -18.94
N SER A 58 0.68 1.84 -19.75
CA SER A 58 0.64 3.06 -20.55
C SER A 58 0.21 4.27 -19.70
N THR A 59 0.58 5.47 -20.15
CA THR A 59 0.13 6.73 -19.57
C THR A 59 -1.39 6.79 -19.44
N ASP A 60 -2.11 6.42 -20.52
CA ASP A 60 -3.58 6.46 -20.55
C ASP A 60 -4.19 5.55 -19.49
N VAL A 61 -3.64 4.34 -19.31
CA VAL A 61 -4.10 3.39 -18.29
C VAL A 61 -3.81 3.94 -16.89
N ALA A 62 -2.59 4.45 -16.63
CA ALA A 62 -2.25 5.02 -15.35
C ALA A 62 -3.15 6.23 -15.01
N GLN A 63 -3.35 7.12 -15.97
CA GLN A 63 -4.23 8.28 -15.80
C GLN A 63 -5.67 7.88 -15.57
N TRP A 64 -6.19 6.92 -16.33
CA TRP A 64 -7.56 6.45 -16.17
C TRP A 64 -7.77 5.81 -14.79
N MET A 65 -6.91 4.88 -14.37
CA MET A 65 -7.04 4.18 -13.09
C MET A 65 -6.91 5.13 -11.90
N MET A 66 -5.92 6.02 -11.92
CA MET A 66 -5.62 6.89 -10.79
C MET A 66 -6.49 8.16 -10.77
N SER A 67 -7.00 8.63 -11.90
CA SER A 67 -7.87 9.82 -11.95
C SER A 67 -9.21 9.61 -11.24
N LEU A 68 -9.65 8.37 -11.07
CA LEU A 68 -10.85 8.04 -10.31
C LEU A 68 -10.71 8.42 -8.83
N ALA A 69 -9.48 8.46 -8.31
CA ALA A 69 -9.20 8.99 -6.97
C ALA A 69 -9.55 10.50 -6.83
N ARG A 70 -9.59 11.23 -7.94
CA ARG A 70 -9.99 12.64 -7.97
C ARG A 70 -11.50 12.86 -7.99
N ARG A 71 -12.26 11.85 -8.35
CA ARG A 71 -13.73 11.92 -8.39
C ARG A 71 -14.29 11.62 -7.01
N ALA A 72 -15.43 12.23 -6.69
CA ALA A 72 -16.09 12.03 -5.40
C ALA A 72 -16.22 10.53 -5.08
N PRO A 73 -16.04 10.15 -3.81
CA PRO A 73 -15.97 8.74 -3.44
C PRO A 73 -17.26 8.02 -3.82
N MET A 74 -17.13 6.99 -4.61
CA MET A 74 -18.08 5.88 -4.57
C MET A 74 -18.07 5.37 -3.11
N LYS A 75 -19.14 4.73 -2.66
CA LYS A 75 -19.18 4.18 -1.29
C LYS A 75 -17.93 3.35 -1.00
N GLY A 76 -17.05 3.86 -0.12
CA GLY A 76 -15.77 3.24 0.22
C GLY A 76 -14.56 4.08 -0.22
N SER A 77 -13.36 3.61 0.12
CA SER A 77 -12.09 4.28 -0.18
C SER A 77 -11.37 3.71 -1.41
N PHE A 78 -11.86 2.61 -1.99
CA PHE A 78 -11.17 1.92 -3.09
C PHE A 78 -11.58 2.41 -4.48
N VAL A 79 -10.58 2.58 -5.35
CA VAL A 79 -10.72 2.92 -6.77
C VAL A 79 -9.79 2.01 -7.57
N LEU A 80 -10.33 1.23 -8.51
CA LEU A 80 -9.59 0.37 -9.46
C LEU A 80 -8.24 -0.20 -8.93
N GLY A 81 -8.32 -0.96 -7.84
CA GLY A 81 -7.13 -1.60 -7.24
C GLY A 81 -6.33 -0.72 -6.27
N TRP A 82 -6.66 0.55 -6.14
CA TRP A 82 -6.04 1.47 -5.19
C TRP A 82 -7.00 1.82 -4.06
N ASP A 83 -6.47 1.98 -2.86
CA ASP A 83 -7.11 2.64 -1.73
C ASP A 83 -6.87 4.15 -1.79
N THR A 84 -7.71 4.94 -1.16
CA THR A 84 -7.58 6.39 -1.04
C THR A 84 -7.67 6.82 0.42
N PRO A 85 -7.11 7.97 0.81
CA PRO A 85 -7.20 8.45 2.19
C PRO A 85 -8.65 8.58 2.66
N SER A 86 -8.96 7.92 3.77
CA SER A 86 -10.29 8.01 4.38
C SER A 86 -10.51 9.38 5.02
N PRO A 87 -11.73 9.96 4.94
CA PRO A 87 -12.06 11.18 5.66
C PRO A 87 -11.89 11.02 7.18
N GLY A 88 -11.33 12.03 7.82
CA GLY A 88 -11.11 12.08 9.27
C GLY A 88 -9.83 11.35 9.69
N TYR A 89 -9.85 10.03 9.82
CA TYR A 89 -8.67 9.25 10.19
C TYR A 89 -8.21 8.37 9.04
N SER A 90 -7.02 8.64 8.52
CA SER A 90 -6.43 7.90 7.42
C SER A 90 -5.12 7.21 7.80
N SER A 91 -4.92 5.99 7.32
CA SER A 91 -3.62 5.30 7.41
C SER A 91 -2.50 5.99 6.62
N ALA A 92 -2.85 6.88 5.69
CA ALA A 92 -1.89 7.74 4.98
C ALA A 92 -1.32 8.87 5.88
N GLY A 93 -1.99 9.18 7.00
CA GLY A 93 -1.66 10.36 7.81
C GLY A 93 -2.48 11.58 7.38
N GLN A 94 -2.05 12.76 7.82
CA GLN A 94 -2.83 14.00 7.66
C GLN A 94 -2.28 14.95 6.57
N TYR A 95 -1.09 14.68 6.02
CA TYR A 95 -0.43 15.58 5.08
C TYR A 95 -0.57 15.16 3.62
N PHE A 96 -0.88 13.90 3.36
CA PHE A 96 -1.23 13.44 2.03
C PHE A 96 -2.52 14.09 1.54
N THR A 97 -2.53 14.58 0.30
CA THR A 97 -3.70 15.20 -0.29
C THR A 97 -4.83 14.19 -0.55
N ARG A 98 -6.03 14.69 -0.81
CA ARG A 98 -7.17 13.84 -1.22
C ARG A 98 -6.93 13.12 -2.57
N HIS A 99 -5.94 13.55 -3.34
CA HIS A 99 -5.57 12.95 -4.62
C HIS A 99 -4.44 11.92 -4.48
N THR A 100 -4.42 11.26 -3.35
CA THR A 100 -3.47 10.20 -3.02
C THR A 100 -4.10 8.84 -3.30
N VAL A 101 -3.30 7.93 -3.85
CA VAL A 101 -3.64 6.53 -4.01
C VAL A 101 -2.62 5.66 -3.28
N GLY A 102 -3.05 4.51 -2.83
CA GLY A 102 -2.15 3.61 -2.11
C GLY A 102 -2.76 2.25 -1.84
N HIS A 103 -2.12 1.48 -1.00
CA HIS A 103 -2.64 0.21 -0.51
C HIS A 103 -2.02 -0.18 0.83
N LEU A 104 -2.78 -0.92 1.62
CA LEU A 104 -2.36 -1.47 2.88
C LEU A 104 -2.18 -2.98 2.78
N GLY A 105 -1.12 -3.50 3.39
CA GLY A 105 -0.94 -4.95 3.52
C GLY A 105 -1.34 -5.46 4.91
N PHE A 106 -1.91 -6.66 4.94
CA PHE A 106 -2.30 -7.34 6.18
C PHE A 106 -1.12 -7.52 7.15
N THR A 107 0.07 -7.74 6.61
CA THR A 107 1.33 -7.88 7.37
C THR A 107 1.85 -6.57 7.96
N GLY A 108 1.14 -5.47 7.76
CA GLY A 108 1.46 -4.16 8.32
C GLY A 108 2.10 -3.20 7.31
N THR A 109 2.35 -3.64 6.09
CA THR A 109 2.93 -2.81 5.03
C THR A 109 1.96 -1.73 4.56
N SER A 110 2.49 -0.65 4.00
CA SER A 110 1.72 0.37 3.30
C SER A 110 2.54 0.99 2.16
N LEU A 111 1.83 1.39 1.12
CA LEU A 111 2.31 2.22 0.03
C LEU A 111 1.31 3.35 -0.15
N TRP A 112 1.77 4.60 -0.20
CA TRP A 112 0.97 5.76 -0.54
C TRP A 112 1.70 6.63 -1.54
N MET A 113 0.97 7.12 -2.55
CA MET A 113 1.47 8.01 -3.61
C MET A 113 0.56 9.21 -3.73
N ASP A 114 1.09 10.39 -3.45
CA ASP A 114 0.38 11.65 -3.68
C ASP A 114 0.58 12.10 -5.13
N LEU A 115 -0.51 12.13 -5.87
CA LEU A 115 -0.51 12.47 -7.30
C LEU A 115 -0.28 13.96 -7.56
N GLU A 116 -0.50 14.82 -6.57
CA GLU A 116 -0.28 16.26 -6.69
C GLU A 116 1.12 16.65 -6.24
N GLN A 117 1.51 16.19 -5.06
CA GLN A 117 2.80 16.52 -4.45
C GLN A 117 3.97 15.69 -5.02
N ARG A 118 3.66 14.63 -5.80
CA ARG A 118 4.63 13.70 -6.38
C ARG A 118 5.51 13.02 -5.34
N ILE A 119 4.93 12.75 -4.18
CA ILE A 119 5.60 12.08 -3.07
C ILE A 119 5.05 10.67 -2.96
N LEU A 120 5.93 9.71 -2.76
CA LEU A 120 5.54 8.35 -2.42
C LEU A 120 6.25 7.89 -1.15
N MET A 121 5.54 7.09 -0.35
CA MET A 121 6.08 6.51 0.88
C MET A 121 5.75 5.03 0.95
N VAL A 122 6.76 4.23 1.28
CA VAL A 122 6.64 2.77 1.46
C VAL A 122 7.06 2.42 2.87
N ILE A 123 6.20 1.73 3.59
CA ILE A 123 6.52 1.15 4.90
C ILE A 123 6.39 -0.37 4.78
N LEU A 124 7.47 -1.10 5.09
CA LEU A 124 7.44 -2.55 5.20
C LEU A 124 7.59 -2.95 6.66
N THR A 125 6.63 -3.72 7.15
CA THR A 125 6.62 -4.25 8.51
C THR A 125 6.20 -5.71 8.53
N ASN A 126 6.37 -6.37 9.67
CA ASN A 126 5.89 -7.72 9.89
C ASN A 126 5.12 -7.80 11.22
N ARG A 127 3.95 -7.12 11.26
CA ARG A 127 3.10 -7.12 12.47
C ARG A 127 2.57 -8.51 12.84
N VAL A 128 2.56 -9.44 11.89
CA VAL A 128 2.02 -10.79 12.09
C VAL A 128 3.00 -11.73 12.78
N TYR A 129 4.24 -11.30 12.97
CA TYR A 129 5.23 -12.04 13.74
C TYR A 129 5.17 -11.64 15.23
N PRO A 130 5.25 -12.57 16.18
CA PRO A 130 5.24 -14.04 16.00
C PRO A 130 3.83 -14.62 15.84
N ASP A 131 2.77 -13.82 16.02
CA ASP A 131 1.37 -14.25 15.96
C ASP A 131 0.50 -13.17 15.33
N ARG A 132 -0.26 -13.55 14.28
CA ARG A 132 -1.15 -12.65 13.54
C ARG A 132 -2.39 -12.21 14.33
N ASN A 133 -2.78 -12.95 15.35
CA ASN A 133 -4.00 -12.72 16.13
C ASN A 133 -3.79 -11.77 17.33
N ARG A 134 -2.58 -11.27 17.54
CA ARG A 134 -2.30 -10.31 18.61
C ARG A 134 -3.07 -9.01 18.36
N SER A 135 -4.10 -8.75 19.16
CA SER A 135 -4.91 -7.53 19.07
C SER A 135 -4.07 -6.26 19.19
N GLN A 136 -3.09 -6.24 20.08
CA GLN A 136 -2.15 -5.14 20.28
C GLN A 136 -1.34 -4.82 19.01
N SER A 137 -0.95 -5.84 18.21
CA SER A 137 -0.21 -5.60 16.96
C SER A 137 -1.08 -5.01 15.87
N ILE A 138 -2.38 -5.34 15.86
CA ILE A 138 -3.35 -4.77 14.92
C ILE A 138 -3.62 -3.29 15.25
N GLN A 139 -3.86 -2.98 16.50
CA GLN A 139 -4.09 -1.61 16.96
C GLN A 139 -2.81 -0.77 16.80
N GLY A 140 -1.66 -1.33 17.17
CA GLY A 140 -0.37 -0.67 17.06
C GLY A 140 -0.03 -0.25 15.64
N ILE A 141 -0.22 -1.12 14.63
CA ILE A 141 0.09 -0.76 13.24
C ILE A 141 -0.90 0.26 12.67
N ARG A 142 -2.17 0.23 13.08
CA ARG A 142 -3.15 1.24 12.67
C ARG A 142 -2.79 2.62 13.20
N TRP A 143 -2.28 2.70 14.42
CA TRP A 143 -1.78 3.94 15.01
C TRP A 143 -0.43 4.36 14.41
N LEU A 144 0.50 3.42 14.24
CA LEU A 144 1.89 3.70 13.87
C LEU A 144 2.03 4.23 12.44
N ARG A 145 1.30 3.65 11.47
CA ARG A 145 1.39 4.07 10.05
C ARG A 145 1.21 5.57 9.84
N PRO A 146 0.09 6.18 10.29
CA PRO A 146 -0.10 7.61 10.08
C PRO A 146 0.94 8.46 10.82
N GLN A 147 1.46 8.00 11.96
CA GLN A 147 2.52 8.73 12.68
C GLN A 147 3.82 8.73 11.87
N ILE A 148 4.25 7.58 11.36
CA ILE A 148 5.46 7.49 10.52
C ILE A 148 5.30 8.35 9.27
N HIS A 149 4.15 8.27 8.57
CA HIS A 149 3.92 9.10 7.38
C HIS A 149 3.97 10.58 7.71
N ASN A 150 3.37 11.01 8.82
CA ASN A 150 3.39 12.40 9.25
C ASN A 150 4.81 12.87 9.59
N GLU A 151 5.60 12.07 10.29
CA GLU A 151 6.98 12.45 10.64
C GLU A 151 7.88 12.52 9.40
N ILE A 152 7.78 11.54 8.49
CA ILE A 152 8.54 11.60 7.23
C ILE A 152 8.14 12.85 6.43
N TRP A 153 6.84 13.17 6.36
CA TRP A 153 6.38 14.35 5.65
C TRP A 153 6.99 15.63 6.20
N ARG A 154 7.06 15.79 7.53
CA ARG A 154 7.69 16.94 8.18
C ARG A 154 9.19 17.08 7.91
N LEU A 155 9.86 15.96 7.64
CA LEU A 155 11.30 15.96 7.35
C LEU A 155 11.64 16.33 5.90
N ILE A 156 10.69 16.25 4.98
CA ILE A 156 10.91 16.50 3.55
C ILE A 156 10.36 17.86 3.09
N GLN A 157 9.71 18.60 3.97
CA GLN A 157 9.31 20.00 3.78
C GLN A 157 10.40 20.95 4.26
#